data_fb5a7e31baba5294f3582bd7ed5ccad6
#
_entry.id   fb5a7e31baba5294f3582bd7ed5ccad6
#
_cell.length_a   1.000
_cell.length_b   1.000
_cell.length_c   1.000
_cell.angle_alpha   90.00
_cell.angle_beta   90.00
_cell.angle_gamma   90.00
#
_symmetry.space_group_name_H-M   'P 1'
#
loop_
_entity.id
_entity.type
_entity.pdbx_description
1 polymer ?
#
loop_
_entity_poly.entity_id
_entity_poly.type
_entity_poly.pdbx_seq_one_letter_code
_entity_poly.pdbx_strand_id
1 'polypeptide(L)'
;MVLPRAGDGTKDLEILVLRQQLRVLRRQVGRPRFTVLDRVLLAAASRAIPRDRWASFLVTPQTLLRWHRELVRRKWTYHKERKPGRPPIDPTVAGLILRMARENPRWGCVRIAGELRKLGIRVGATTIRALLRRQGLGPAPRRSGPTWTQFLRAQAEAIVACDFFTVETIRLQTLYVLFFIELSTRRVLVAGVTAHPGSAWVTQQARNVAMDLEDRGRSIRFLLRDHDAKFTSSFDEVFRSEGAQVLRTPIRAPKANAYAERWVQTVRAECLDWTLVLGRRHLLRILGAYVRHYNQQRPHRGLALAVPQPQEPSSTLHSPGMVGRRDLLGGLIHEYHTVAA
;
A
#
# COMPACT_ATOMS: atom_id res chain seq x y z
N MET A 1 -26.44 -26.43 -29.86
CA MET A 1 -26.84 -25.60 -31.01
C MET A 1 -25.61 -24.85 -31.51
N VAL A 2 -24.99 -25.36 -32.59
CA VAL A 2 -23.72 -24.83 -33.12
C VAL A 2 -24.10 -23.68 -34.05
N LEU A 3 -23.70 -22.46 -33.71
CA LEU A 3 -23.86 -21.28 -34.58
C LEU A 3 -22.91 -21.41 -35.78
N PRO A 4 -23.37 -21.21 -37.02
CA PRO A 4 -22.52 -21.27 -38.20
C PRO A 4 -21.49 -20.14 -38.18
N ARG A 5 -20.26 -20.43 -38.62
CA ARG A 5 -19.21 -19.43 -38.87
C ARG A 5 -19.66 -18.50 -39.99
N ALA A 6 -20.24 -17.37 -39.61
CA ALA A 6 -20.53 -16.29 -40.56
C ALA A 6 -19.23 -15.65 -41.04
N GLY A 7 -19.11 -15.36 -42.33
CA GLY A 7 -17.98 -14.64 -42.91
C GLY A 7 -17.83 -13.22 -42.29
N ASP A 8 -16.66 -12.59 -42.37
CA ASP A 8 -16.38 -11.32 -41.69
C ASP A 8 -17.38 -10.20 -42.09
N GLY A 9 -17.86 -10.14 -43.33
CA GLY A 9 -18.86 -9.17 -43.74
C GLY A 9 -20.24 -9.35 -43.08
N THR A 10 -20.64 -10.59 -42.75
CA THR A 10 -21.90 -10.86 -42.04
C THR A 10 -21.82 -10.42 -40.59
N LYS A 11 -20.68 -10.59 -39.98
CA LYS A 11 -20.42 -10.11 -38.60
C LYS A 11 -20.43 -8.59 -38.50
N ASP A 12 -19.85 -7.91 -39.48
CA ASP A 12 -19.82 -6.45 -39.52
C ASP A 12 -21.24 -5.87 -39.68
N LEU A 13 -22.08 -6.51 -40.50
CA LEU A 13 -23.50 -6.15 -40.67
C LEU A 13 -24.29 -6.38 -39.37
N GLU A 14 -24.09 -7.52 -38.71
CA GLU A 14 -24.70 -7.83 -37.42
C GLU A 14 -24.31 -6.81 -36.36
N ILE A 15 -23.02 -6.46 -36.27
CA ILE A 15 -22.52 -5.42 -35.35
C ILE A 15 -23.18 -4.06 -35.67
N LEU A 16 -23.37 -3.72 -36.92
CA LEU A 16 -24.01 -2.46 -37.34
C LEU A 16 -25.47 -2.42 -36.92
N VAL A 17 -26.20 -3.51 -37.13
CA VAL A 17 -27.60 -3.66 -36.70
C VAL A 17 -27.72 -3.57 -35.19
N LEU A 18 -26.88 -4.31 -34.44
CA LEU A 18 -26.87 -4.29 -32.98
C LEU A 18 -26.55 -2.87 -32.43
N ARG A 19 -25.62 -2.16 -33.05
CA ARG A 19 -25.32 -0.77 -32.70
C ARG A 19 -26.51 0.17 -32.93
N GLN A 20 -27.25 -0.02 -34.04
CA GLN A 20 -28.43 0.77 -34.32
C GLN A 20 -29.57 0.46 -33.33
N GLN A 21 -29.83 -0.81 -33.06
CA GLN A 21 -30.80 -1.21 -32.02
C GLN A 21 -30.46 -0.63 -30.64
N LEU A 22 -29.19 -0.66 -30.28
CA LEU A 22 -28.70 -0.10 -29.03
C LEU A 22 -28.88 1.43 -28.98
N ARG A 23 -28.73 2.14 -30.10
CA ARG A 23 -29.01 3.57 -30.17
C ARG A 23 -30.51 3.88 -30.00
N VAL A 24 -31.40 3.03 -30.57
CA VAL A 24 -32.84 3.18 -30.38
C VAL A 24 -33.22 2.97 -28.93
N LEU A 25 -32.74 1.88 -28.31
CA LEU A 25 -32.99 1.59 -26.90
C LEU A 25 -32.46 2.68 -25.96
N ARG A 26 -31.30 3.26 -26.25
CA ARG A 26 -30.73 4.39 -25.47
C ARG A 26 -31.61 5.64 -25.49
N ARG A 27 -32.39 5.86 -26.54
CA ARG A 27 -33.34 6.99 -26.60
C ARG A 27 -34.64 6.72 -25.83
N GLN A 28 -35.02 5.45 -25.71
CA GLN A 28 -36.27 5.04 -25.06
C GLN A 28 -36.12 4.76 -23.57
N VAL A 29 -34.94 4.25 -23.15
CA VAL A 29 -34.64 3.91 -21.76
C VAL A 29 -33.67 4.93 -21.19
N GLY A 30 -34.00 5.57 -20.09
CA GLY A 30 -33.13 6.52 -19.40
C GLY A 30 -31.81 5.86 -18.95
N ARG A 31 -31.59 5.71 -17.63
CA ARG A 31 -30.37 5.05 -17.12
C ARG A 31 -30.61 3.55 -16.94
N PRO A 32 -29.90 2.66 -17.66
CA PRO A 32 -30.04 1.20 -17.49
C PRO A 32 -29.64 0.78 -16.05
N ARG A 33 -30.39 -0.17 -15.50
CA ARG A 33 -30.06 -0.77 -14.20
C ARG A 33 -29.20 -2.00 -14.43
N PHE A 34 -27.97 -1.96 -13.93
CA PHE A 34 -27.01 -3.06 -14.06
C PHE A 34 -27.06 -3.98 -12.84
N THR A 35 -27.19 -5.28 -13.07
CA THR A 35 -27.04 -6.33 -12.07
C THR A 35 -25.58 -6.47 -11.67
N VAL A 36 -25.31 -7.28 -10.63
CA VAL A 36 -23.92 -7.58 -10.22
C VAL A 36 -23.17 -8.31 -11.33
N LEU A 37 -23.85 -9.24 -12.01
CA LEU A 37 -23.26 -10.00 -13.12
C LEU A 37 -22.90 -9.09 -14.29
N ASP A 38 -23.79 -8.18 -14.69
CA ASP A 38 -23.52 -7.21 -15.75
C ASP A 38 -22.28 -6.35 -15.45
N ARG A 39 -22.14 -5.91 -14.21
CA ARG A 39 -20.99 -5.10 -13.77
C ARG A 39 -19.69 -5.87 -13.86
N VAL A 40 -19.69 -7.16 -13.47
CA VAL A 40 -18.51 -8.03 -13.57
C VAL A 40 -18.15 -8.28 -15.03
N LEU A 41 -19.14 -8.64 -15.88
CA LEU A 41 -18.92 -8.91 -17.30
C LEU A 41 -18.41 -7.68 -18.04
N LEU A 42 -19.01 -6.49 -17.82
CA LEU A 42 -18.58 -5.25 -18.47
C LEU A 42 -17.18 -4.82 -18.00
N ALA A 43 -16.88 -4.98 -16.71
CA ALA A 43 -15.54 -4.72 -16.20
C ALA A 43 -14.50 -5.68 -16.78
N ALA A 44 -14.82 -6.96 -16.99
CA ALA A 44 -13.96 -7.92 -17.66
C ALA A 44 -13.78 -7.60 -19.16
N ALA A 45 -14.87 -7.32 -19.88
CA ALA A 45 -14.85 -7.00 -21.30
C ALA A 45 -14.04 -5.72 -21.61
N SER A 46 -14.03 -4.75 -20.70
CA SER A 46 -13.24 -3.52 -20.87
C SER A 46 -11.73 -3.77 -21.00
N ARG A 47 -11.26 -4.94 -20.63
CA ARG A 47 -9.84 -5.32 -20.73
C ARG A 47 -9.46 -5.88 -22.10
N ALA A 48 -10.42 -6.48 -22.80
CA ALA A 48 -10.22 -7.03 -24.14
C ALA A 48 -10.34 -5.94 -25.24
N ILE A 49 -10.94 -4.80 -24.89
CA ILE A 49 -11.21 -3.72 -25.84
C ILE A 49 -10.21 -2.58 -25.62
N PRO A 50 -9.50 -2.11 -26.66
CA PRO A 50 -8.61 -0.96 -26.59
C PRO A 50 -9.34 0.30 -26.10
N ARG A 51 -8.63 1.21 -25.41
CA ARG A 51 -9.23 2.39 -24.75
C ARG A 51 -9.91 3.36 -25.71
N ASP A 52 -9.42 3.50 -26.91
CA ASP A 52 -10.01 4.30 -27.99
C ASP A 52 -11.43 3.84 -28.36
N ARG A 53 -11.75 2.56 -28.13
CA ARG A 53 -13.06 1.96 -28.36
C ARG A 53 -13.98 1.92 -27.14
N TRP A 54 -13.58 2.46 -26.01
CA TRP A 54 -14.39 2.44 -24.78
C TRP A 54 -15.67 3.30 -24.87
N ALA A 55 -15.77 4.17 -25.83
CA ALA A 55 -17.01 4.87 -26.15
C ALA A 55 -18.18 3.93 -26.55
N SER A 56 -17.89 2.66 -26.91
CA SER A 56 -18.89 1.64 -27.17
C SER A 56 -19.59 1.12 -25.90
N PHE A 57 -18.99 1.26 -24.71
CA PHE A 57 -19.64 0.86 -23.48
C PHE A 57 -20.81 1.78 -23.10
N LEU A 58 -21.81 1.21 -22.42
CA LEU A 58 -22.95 1.96 -21.88
C LEU A 58 -22.58 2.82 -20.67
N VAL A 59 -21.40 2.64 -20.13
CA VAL A 59 -20.91 3.29 -18.91
C VAL A 59 -19.54 3.91 -19.12
N THR A 60 -19.22 4.95 -18.35
CA THR A 60 -17.92 5.61 -18.42
C THR A 60 -16.79 4.73 -17.85
N PRO A 61 -15.54 4.93 -18.28
CA PRO A 61 -14.38 4.23 -17.73
C PRO A 61 -14.32 4.29 -16.20
N GLN A 62 -14.60 5.46 -15.64
CA GLN A 62 -14.63 5.66 -14.18
C GLN A 62 -15.68 4.79 -13.48
N THR A 63 -16.82 4.53 -14.14
CA THR A 63 -17.86 3.64 -13.60
C THR A 63 -17.38 2.20 -13.54
N LEU A 64 -16.67 1.71 -14.57
CA LEU A 64 -16.09 0.37 -14.58
C LEU A 64 -15.06 0.18 -13.47
N LEU A 65 -14.17 1.13 -13.30
CA LEU A 65 -13.17 1.14 -12.22
C LEU A 65 -13.82 1.23 -10.84
N ARG A 66 -14.88 2.02 -10.68
CA ARG A 66 -15.63 2.11 -9.43
C ARG A 66 -16.28 0.78 -9.07
N TRP A 67 -16.86 0.07 -10.04
CA TRP A 67 -17.48 -1.23 -9.80
C TRP A 67 -16.44 -2.27 -9.35
N HIS A 68 -15.29 -2.30 -9.98
CA HIS A 68 -14.20 -3.19 -9.54
C HIS A 68 -13.78 -2.90 -8.10
N ARG A 69 -13.53 -1.63 -7.75
CA ARG A 69 -13.19 -1.23 -6.37
C ARG A 69 -14.27 -1.62 -5.36
N GLU A 70 -15.55 -1.50 -5.73
CA GLU A 70 -16.67 -1.91 -4.87
C GLU A 70 -16.70 -3.43 -4.64
N LEU A 71 -16.41 -4.24 -5.64
CA LEU A 71 -16.31 -5.70 -5.51
C LEU A 71 -15.16 -6.09 -4.57
N VAL A 72 -14.00 -5.46 -4.73
CA VAL A 72 -12.84 -5.66 -3.82
C VAL A 72 -13.20 -5.27 -2.40
N ARG A 73 -13.83 -4.11 -2.20
CA ARG A 73 -14.26 -3.66 -0.88
C ARG A 73 -15.18 -4.66 -0.22
N ARG A 74 -16.20 -5.19 -0.94
CA ARG A 74 -17.13 -6.21 -0.42
C ARG A 74 -16.43 -7.50 -0.03
N LYS A 75 -15.45 -7.96 -0.80
CA LYS A 75 -14.64 -9.14 -0.48
C LYS A 75 -13.91 -8.99 0.87
N TRP A 76 -13.45 -7.79 1.20
CA TRP A 76 -12.68 -7.51 2.42
C TRP A 76 -13.51 -6.94 3.57
N THR A 77 -14.82 -6.73 3.38
CA THR A 77 -15.70 -6.27 4.45
C THR A 77 -16.28 -7.46 5.22
N TYR A 78 -15.72 -7.73 6.38
CA TYR A 78 -16.21 -8.75 7.31
C TYR A 78 -17.18 -8.10 8.29
N HIS A 79 -18.45 -8.48 8.25
CA HIS A 79 -19.43 -8.12 9.29
C HIS A 79 -19.16 -8.94 10.55
N LYS A 80 -18.39 -8.38 11.47
CA LYS A 80 -18.28 -8.95 12.82
C LYS A 80 -19.44 -8.44 13.65
N GLU A 81 -20.28 -9.32 14.13
CA GLU A 81 -21.22 -8.99 15.22
C GLU A 81 -20.41 -8.44 16.40
N ARG A 82 -20.72 -7.23 16.81
CA ARG A 82 -20.10 -6.63 17.99
C ARG A 82 -20.59 -7.37 19.22
N LYS A 83 -19.78 -8.28 19.74
CA LYS A 83 -20.03 -8.84 21.07
C LYS A 83 -20.04 -7.68 22.08
N PRO A 84 -20.93 -7.73 23.10
CA PRO A 84 -20.93 -6.73 24.15
C PRO A 84 -19.51 -6.58 24.72
N GLY A 85 -19.07 -5.34 24.87
CA GLY A 85 -17.72 -5.02 25.34
C GLY A 85 -17.51 -5.48 26.79
N ARG A 86 -16.27 -5.50 27.23
CA ARG A 86 -15.93 -5.79 28.62
C ARG A 86 -16.68 -4.81 29.55
N PRO A 87 -17.27 -5.30 30.64
CA PRO A 87 -17.93 -4.46 31.64
C PRO A 87 -17.00 -3.31 32.13
N PRO A 88 -17.56 -2.14 32.48
CA PRO A 88 -16.79 -1.06 33.03
C PRO A 88 -16.11 -1.49 34.34
N ILE A 89 -14.99 -0.84 34.69
CA ILE A 89 -14.30 -1.07 35.95
C ILE A 89 -15.15 -0.56 37.10
N ASP A 90 -15.12 -1.29 38.24
CA ASP A 90 -15.79 -0.89 39.47
C ASP A 90 -15.37 0.55 39.88
N PRO A 91 -16.32 1.44 40.20
CA PRO A 91 -16.04 2.81 40.61
C PRO A 91 -15.08 2.95 41.77
N THR A 92 -15.18 2.04 42.77
CA THR A 92 -14.32 1.99 43.94
C THR A 92 -12.85 1.70 43.57
N VAL A 93 -12.67 0.71 42.67
CA VAL A 93 -11.36 0.36 42.13
C VAL A 93 -10.80 1.49 41.26
N ALA A 94 -11.65 2.15 40.47
CA ALA A 94 -11.24 3.31 39.68
C ALA A 94 -10.76 4.47 40.57
N GLY A 95 -11.49 4.76 41.66
CA GLY A 95 -11.09 5.75 42.67
C GLY A 95 -9.75 5.43 43.32
N LEU A 96 -9.50 4.16 43.67
CA LEU A 96 -8.24 3.70 44.22
C LEU A 96 -7.06 3.89 43.25
N ILE A 97 -7.25 3.56 41.96
CA ILE A 97 -6.24 3.76 40.91
C ILE A 97 -5.87 5.24 40.82
N LEU A 98 -6.86 6.14 40.79
CA LEU A 98 -6.64 7.58 40.69
C LEU A 98 -5.89 8.13 41.91
N ARG A 99 -6.23 7.65 43.10
CA ARG A 99 -5.53 8.01 44.34
C ARG A 99 -4.08 7.56 44.30
N MET A 100 -3.81 6.28 43.99
CA MET A 100 -2.45 5.77 43.85
C MET A 100 -1.61 6.58 42.83
N ALA A 101 -2.19 6.96 41.71
CA ALA A 101 -1.49 7.75 40.70
C ALA A 101 -1.17 9.18 41.18
N ARG A 102 -2.10 9.83 41.90
CA ARG A 102 -1.89 11.19 42.44
C ARG A 102 -0.85 11.22 43.57
N GLU A 103 -0.93 10.27 44.49
CA GLU A 103 -0.01 10.15 45.61
C GLU A 103 1.42 9.73 45.16
N ASN A 104 1.51 9.03 44.01
CA ASN A 104 2.75 8.52 43.47
C ASN A 104 3.00 8.92 42.00
N PRO A 105 3.33 10.18 41.69
CA PRO A 105 3.45 10.67 40.30
C PRO A 105 4.47 9.94 39.44
N ARG A 106 5.43 9.24 40.05
CA ARG A 106 6.46 8.44 39.36
C ARG A 106 6.04 7.00 39.07
N TRP A 107 4.86 6.56 39.53
CA TRP A 107 4.42 5.19 39.28
C TRP A 107 3.81 5.06 37.88
N GLY A 108 4.36 4.13 37.11
CA GLY A 108 3.79 3.74 35.84
C GLY A 108 2.59 2.80 36.02
N CYS A 109 1.76 2.68 34.98
CA CYS A 109 0.55 1.83 35.02
C CYS A 109 0.84 0.37 35.40
N VAL A 110 2.01 -0.15 35.04
CA VAL A 110 2.43 -1.53 35.41
C VAL A 110 2.69 -1.65 36.91
N ARG A 111 3.30 -0.63 37.52
CA ARG A 111 3.53 -0.62 38.96
C ARG A 111 2.21 -0.51 39.73
N ILE A 112 1.32 0.39 39.32
CA ILE A 112 -0.02 0.49 39.93
C ILE A 112 -0.78 -0.84 39.79
N ALA A 113 -0.70 -1.54 38.65
CA ALA A 113 -1.31 -2.87 38.49
C ALA A 113 -0.71 -3.90 39.45
N GLY A 114 0.61 -3.81 39.72
CA GLY A 114 1.30 -4.67 40.69
C GLY A 114 0.83 -4.43 42.13
N GLU A 115 0.69 -3.16 42.51
CA GLU A 115 0.19 -2.80 43.83
C GLU A 115 -1.27 -3.25 44.06
N LEU A 116 -2.13 -3.05 43.06
CA LEU A 116 -3.51 -3.56 43.08
C LEU A 116 -3.58 -5.08 43.21
N ARG A 117 -2.65 -5.80 42.55
CA ARG A 117 -2.57 -7.28 42.67
C ARG A 117 -2.25 -7.74 44.09
N LYS A 118 -1.39 -7.01 44.84
CA LYS A 118 -1.14 -7.29 46.23
C LYS A 118 -2.39 -7.15 47.11
N LEU A 119 -3.33 -6.28 46.70
CA LEU A 119 -4.62 -6.09 47.34
C LEU A 119 -5.70 -7.06 46.82
N GLY A 120 -5.35 -8.08 46.04
CA GLY A 120 -6.27 -9.04 45.45
C GLY A 120 -7.02 -8.53 44.23
N ILE A 121 -6.78 -7.29 43.79
CA ILE A 121 -7.51 -6.64 42.69
C ILE A 121 -6.75 -6.85 41.37
N ARG A 122 -7.39 -7.52 40.39
CA ARG A 122 -6.79 -7.80 39.08
C ARG A 122 -7.26 -6.81 38.02
N VAL A 123 -6.47 -5.78 37.71
CA VAL A 123 -6.71 -4.79 36.66
C VAL A 123 -5.51 -4.72 35.73
N GLY A 124 -5.78 -4.78 34.42
CA GLY A 124 -4.71 -4.68 33.42
C GLY A 124 -4.13 -3.27 33.30
N ALA A 125 -2.83 -3.16 33.05
CA ALA A 125 -2.14 -1.87 32.89
C ALA A 125 -2.72 -1.01 31.77
N THR A 126 -3.32 -1.60 30.73
CA THR A 126 -4.03 -0.89 29.65
C THR A 126 -5.29 -0.20 30.14
N THR A 127 -6.07 -0.86 31.04
CA THR A 127 -7.26 -0.29 31.63
C THR A 127 -6.92 0.87 32.55
N ILE A 128 -5.85 0.71 33.38
CA ILE A 128 -5.32 1.78 34.24
C ILE A 128 -4.89 2.98 33.37
N ARG A 129 -4.17 2.75 32.29
CA ARG A 129 -3.75 3.81 31.34
C ARG A 129 -4.94 4.55 30.74
N ALA A 130 -5.97 3.83 30.33
CA ALA A 130 -7.17 4.43 29.76
C ALA A 130 -7.91 5.31 30.79
N LEU A 131 -8.00 4.84 32.02
CA LEU A 131 -8.61 5.57 33.13
C LEU A 131 -7.83 6.85 33.46
N LEU A 132 -6.50 6.76 33.63
CA LEU A 132 -5.64 7.91 33.94
C LEU A 132 -5.71 8.97 32.83
N ARG A 133 -5.72 8.56 31.55
CA ARG A 133 -5.86 9.49 30.40
C ARG A 133 -7.21 10.23 30.43
N ARG A 134 -8.30 9.55 30.75
CA ARG A 134 -9.64 10.18 30.82
C ARG A 134 -9.70 11.26 31.92
N GLN A 135 -8.88 11.13 32.96
CA GLN A 135 -8.79 12.07 34.09
C GLN A 135 -7.65 13.08 33.95
N GLY A 136 -7.05 13.20 32.74
CA GLY A 136 -5.98 14.16 32.48
C GLY A 136 -4.66 13.87 33.21
N LEU A 137 -4.54 12.72 33.89
CA LEU A 137 -3.31 12.30 34.55
C LEU A 137 -2.35 11.74 33.48
N GLY A 138 -1.26 12.47 33.24
CA GLY A 138 -0.24 12.10 32.27
C GLY A 138 0.46 10.78 32.64
N PRO A 139 1.14 10.14 31.67
CA PRO A 139 2.02 9.01 31.98
C PRO A 139 3.16 9.47 32.89
N ALA A 140 3.68 8.53 33.72
CA ALA A 140 4.90 8.74 34.48
C ALA A 140 6.02 9.34 33.60
N PRO A 141 7.00 10.09 34.15
CA PRO A 141 8.02 10.81 33.39
C PRO A 141 8.63 9.93 32.31
N ARG A 142 8.66 10.46 31.08
CA ARG A 142 9.15 9.74 29.90
C ARG A 142 10.61 9.35 30.10
N ARG A 143 10.98 8.16 29.67
CA ARG A 143 12.40 7.81 29.50
C ARG A 143 13.03 8.85 28.58
N SER A 144 14.11 9.47 29.03
CA SER A 144 14.93 10.41 28.28
C SER A 144 15.72 9.66 27.20
N GLY A 145 15.12 9.47 26.05
CA GLY A 145 15.76 8.88 24.89
C GLY A 145 15.18 9.48 23.62
N PRO A 146 15.89 9.40 22.48
CA PRO A 146 15.40 9.94 21.23
C PRO A 146 14.05 9.31 20.85
N THR A 147 13.16 10.12 20.34
CA THR A 147 11.90 9.62 19.79
C THR A 147 12.18 8.76 18.55
N TRP A 148 11.27 7.84 18.23
CA TRP A 148 11.39 7.02 17.02
C TRP A 148 11.61 7.87 15.76
N THR A 149 10.93 9.00 15.65
CA THR A 149 11.11 9.94 14.53
C THR A 149 12.52 10.55 14.49
N GLN A 150 13.09 10.89 15.66
CA GLN A 150 14.46 11.40 15.73
C GLN A 150 15.48 10.32 15.37
N PHE A 151 15.28 9.09 15.85
CA PHE A 151 16.10 7.94 15.47
C PHE A 151 16.09 7.69 13.96
N LEU A 152 14.90 7.61 13.33
CA LEU A 152 14.77 7.39 11.88
C LEU A 152 15.44 8.50 11.07
N ARG A 153 15.33 9.75 11.52
CA ARG A 153 16.00 10.87 10.85
C ARG A 153 17.53 10.79 10.96
N ALA A 154 18.03 10.50 12.16
CA ALA A 154 19.46 10.44 12.43
C ALA A 154 20.16 9.26 11.71
N GLN A 155 19.44 8.17 11.46
CA GLN A 155 19.97 6.94 10.87
C GLN A 155 19.42 6.68 9.45
N ALA A 156 18.77 7.68 8.82
CA ALA A 156 18.04 7.48 7.57
C ALA A 156 18.89 6.86 6.44
N GLU A 157 20.15 7.23 6.35
CA GLU A 157 21.08 6.72 5.33
C GLU A 157 21.37 5.22 5.44
N ALA A 158 21.28 4.71 6.67
CA ALA A 158 21.58 3.31 6.98
C ALA A 158 20.33 2.45 7.16
N ILE A 159 19.12 3.01 6.91
CA ILE A 159 17.86 2.29 7.11
C ILE A 159 17.20 1.99 5.77
N VAL A 160 16.83 0.72 5.59
CA VAL A 160 15.89 0.26 4.57
C VAL A 160 14.64 -0.25 5.28
N ALA A 161 13.46 0.18 4.85
CA ALA A 161 12.20 -0.36 5.32
C ALA A 161 11.61 -1.31 4.29
N CYS A 162 10.91 -2.34 4.73
CA CYS A 162 10.17 -3.24 3.86
C CYS A 162 8.76 -3.46 4.39
N ASP A 163 7.86 -3.76 3.45
CA ASP A 163 6.45 -4.02 3.77
C ASP A 163 5.77 -4.80 2.65
N PHE A 164 4.59 -5.31 2.95
CA PHE A 164 3.70 -5.93 1.99
C PHE A 164 2.48 -5.06 1.73
N PHE A 165 2.04 -5.04 0.48
CA PHE A 165 0.69 -4.60 0.17
C PHE A 165 0.02 -5.58 -0.80
N THR A 166 -1.31 -5.51 -0.89
CA THR A 166 -2.10 -6.41 -1.73
C THR A 166 -2.74 -5.68 -2.89
N VAL A 167 -2.87 -6.38 -4.00
CA VAL A 167 -3.59 -5.91 -5.20
C VAL A 167 -4.55 -7.01 -5.64
N GLU A 168 -5.80 -6.65 -5.87
CA GLU A 168 -6.78 -7.57 -6.40
C GLU A 168 -6.80 -7.54 -7.94
N THR A 169 -6.74 -8.72 -8.54
CA THR A 169 -6.93 -8.86 -9.99
C THR A 169 -8.39 -8.74 -10.38
N ILE A 170 -8.68 -8.63 -11.68
CA ILE A 170 -10.07 -8.63 -12.19
C ILE A 170 -10.83 -9.92 -11.84
N ARG A 171 -10.11 -11.02 -11.62
CA ARG A 171 -10.67 -12.31 -11.18
C ARG A 171 -10.77 -12.43 -9.66
N LEU A 172 -10.60 -11.32 -8.93
CA LEU A 172 -10.60 -11.25 -7.46
C LEU A 172 -9.53 -12.14 -6.79
N GLN A 173 -8.47 -12.44 -7.52
CA GLN A 173 -7.29 -13.09 -6.95
C GLN A 173 -6.44 -12.03 -6.24
N THR A 174 -6.11 -12.26 -4.98
CA THR A 174 -5.21 -11.42 -4.21
C THR A 174 -3.76 -11.69 -4.60
N LEU A 175 -3.04 -10.65 -4.98
CA LEU A 175 -1.60 -10.68 -5.20
C LEU A 175 -0.90 -9.86 -4.11
N TYR A 176 0.12 -10.44 -3.51
CA TYR A 176 0.98 -9.80 -2.51
C TYR A 176 2.21 -9.24 -3.18
N VAL A 177 2.52 -7.99 -2.89
CA VAL A 177 3.70 -7.29 -3.38
C VAL A 177 4.63 -7.03 -2.22
N LEU A 178 5.85 -7.58 -2.27
CA LEU A 178 6.93 -7.24 -1.34
C LEU A 178 7.77 -6.12 -1.94
N PHE A 179 7.99 -5.08 -1.17
CA PHE A 179 8.83 -3.96 -1.58
C PHE A 179 9.75 -3.49 -0.45
N PHE A 180 10.79 -2.79 -0.85
CA PHE A 180 11.76 -2.15 0.02
C PHE A 180 11.86 -0.66 -0.33
N ILE A 181 12.11 0.18 0.67
CA ILE A 181 12.31 1.61 0.50
C ILE A 181 13.50 2.09 1.34
N GLU A 182 14.45 2.73 0.71
CA GLU A 182 15.56 3.40 1.38
C GLU A 182 15.07 4.71 2.02
N LEU A 183 15.30 4.92 3.31
CA LEU A 183 14.72 6.07 4.02
C LEU A 183 15.35 7.41 3.64
N SER A 184 16.64 7.44 3.29
CA SER A 184 17.33 8.67 2.88
C SER A 184 16.94 9.11 1.48
N THR A 185 17.12 8.21 0.52
CA THR A 185 16.94 8.49 -0.91
C THR A 185 15.48 8.42 -1.37
N ARG A 186 14.61 7.75 -0.61
CA ARG A 186 13.24 7.37 -1.01
C ARG A 186 13.19 6.37 -2.17
N ARG A 187 14.32 5.82 -2.58
CA ARG A 187 14.36 4.82 -3.63
C ARG A 187 13.56 3.59 -3.23
N VAL A 188 12.73 3.14 -4.15
CA VAL A 188 11.88 1.96 -3.98
C VAL A 188 12.38 0.83 -4.87
N LEU A 189 12.37 -0.38 -4.32
CA LEU A 189 12.60 -1.63 -5.02
C LEU A 189 11.41 -2.56 -4.77
N VAL A 190 10.75 -3.02 -5.82
CA VAL A 190 9.76 -4.10 -5.75
C VAL A 190 10.51 -5.42 -5.87
N ALA A 191 10.60 -6.15 -4.75
CA ALA A 191 11.31 -7.43 -4.69
C ALA A 191 10.56 -8.53 -5.45
N GLY A 192 9.21 -8.52 -5.38
CA GLY A 192 8.44 -9.49 -6.13
C GLY A 192 6.95 -9.43 -5.87
N VAL A 193 6.22 -10.20 -6.67
CA VAL A 193 4.76 -10.35 -6.61
C VAL A 193 4.41 -11.83 -6.58
N THR A 194 3.52 -12.24 -5.69
CA THR A 194 3.05 -13.64 -5.58
C THR A 194 1.60 -13.69 -5.07
N ALA A 195 0.89 -14.76 -5.41
CA ALA A 195 -0.39 -15.07 -4.78
C ALA A 195 -0.21 -15.80 -3.42
N HIS A 196 0.97 -16.41 -3.21
CA HIS A 196 1.27 -17.21 -2.03
C HIS A 196 2.63 -16.80 -1.43
N PRO A 197 2.66 -15.82 -0.51
CA PRO A 197 3.88 -15.34 0.11
C PRO A 197 4.37 -16.29 1.21
N GLY A 198 4.76 -17.51 0.81
CA GLY A 198 5.32 -18.52 1.72
C GLY A 198 6.75 -18.16 2.15
N SER A 199 7.20 -18.77 3.27
CA SER A 199 8.51 -18.50 3.87
C SER A 199 9.67 -18.62 2.89
N ALA A 200 9.71 -19.69 2.10
CA ALA A 200 10.76 -19.92 1.11
C ALA A 200 10.82 -18.79 0.06
N TRP A 201 9.66 -18.38 -0.45
CA TRP A 201 9.60 -17.29 -1.42
C TRP A 201 10.05 -15.96 -0.81
N VAL A 202 9.58 -15.63 0.40
CA VAL A 202 9.93 -14.37 1.08
C VAL A 202 11.43 -14.33 1.38
N THR A 203 12.01 -15.44 1.84
CA THR A 203 13.46 -15.58 2.09
C THR A 203 14.28 -15.45 0.80
N GLN A 204 13.80 -16.00 -0.32
CA GLN A 204 14.49 -15.83 -1.62
C GLN A 204 14.45 -14.37 -2.09
N GLN A 205 13.33 -13.67 -1.90
CA GLN A 205 13.28 -12.24 -2.22
C GLN A 205 14.25 -11.43 -1.34
N ALA A 206 14.41 -11.81 -0.06
CA ALA A 206 15.40 -11.17 0.82
C ALA A 206 16.83 -11.31 0.27
N ARG A 207 17.22 -12.53 -0.16
CA ARG A 207 18.54 -12.78 -0.77
C ARG A 207 18.75 -11.95 -2.03
N ASN A 208 17.76 -11.91 -2.92
CA ASN A 208 17.84 -11.11 -4.15
C ASN A 208 18.05 -9.62 -3.86
N VAL A 209 17.38 -9.10 -2.82
CA VAL A 209 17.51 -7.71 -2.41
C VAL A 209 18.86 -7.44 -1.74
N ALA A 210 19.35 -8.36 -0.90
CA ALA A 210 20.67 -8.26 -0.28
C ALA A 210 21.76 -8.18 -1.35
N MET A 211 21.72 -9.05 -2.36
CA MET A 211 22.63 -9.01 -3.51
C MET A 211 22.53 -7.68 -4.29
N ASP A 212 21.31 -7.18 -4.60
CA ASP A 212 21.15 -5.90 -5.29
C ASP A 212 21.69 -4.71 -4.48
N LEU A 213 21.61 -4.77 -3.15
CA LEU A 213 22.22 -3.76 -2.29
C LEU A 213 23.74 -3.84 -2.29
N GLU A 214 24.30 -5.04 -2.23
CA GLU A 214 25.74 -5.30 -2.30
C GLU A 214 26.33 -4.86 -3.65
N ASP A 215 25.73 -5.26 -4.78
CA ASP A 215 26.12 -4.88 -6.14
C ASP A 215 26.20 -3.36 -6.34
N ARG A 216 25.37 -2.62 -5.59
CA ARG A 216 25.35 -1.15 -5.58
C ARG A 216 26.30 -0.53 -4.55
N GLY A 217 27.07 -1.33 -3.82
CA GLY A 217 27.94 -0.85 -2.75
C GLY A 217 27.18 -0.21 -1.58
N ARG A 218 25.89 -0.57 -1.37
CA ARG A 218 25.05 -0.03 -0.29
C ARG A 218 25.07 -0.96 0.91
N SER A 219 25.77 -0.54 1.96
CA SER A 219 25.69 -1.20 3.26
C SER A 219 24.49 -0.68 4.04
N ILE A 220 23.63 -1.57 4.48
CA ILE A 220 22.50 -1.24 5.37
C ILE A 220 22.85 -1.64 6.80
N ARG A 221 22.57 -0.77 7.76
CA ARG A 221 22.76 -1.04 9.18
C ARG A 221 21.47 -1.51 9.86
N PHE A 222 20.33 -1.08 9.34
CA PHE A 222 19.02 -1.39 9.90
C PHE A 222 18.03 -1.77 8.81
N LEU A 223 17.38 -2.92 9.00
CA LEU A 223 16.18 -3.30 8.25
C LEU A 223 14.96 -3.04 9.12
N LEU A 224 14.07 -2.16 8.69
CA LEU A 224 12.82 -1.86 9.37
C LEU A 224 11.66 -2.62 8.74
N ARG A 225 10.91 -3.38 9.54
CA ARG A 225 9.71 -4.10 9.11
C ARG A 225 8.62 -4.07 10.19
N ASP A 226 7.41 -4.40 9.81
CA ASP A 226 6.29 -4.60 10.73
C ASP A 226 6.29 -6.00 11.39
N HIS A 227 5.19 -6.33 12.08
CA HIS A 227 4.97 -7.63 12.72
C HIS A 227 4.19 -8.61 11.85
N ASP A 228 4.13 -8.40 10.53
CA ASP A 228 3.45 -9.35 9.64
C ASP A 228 4.09 -10.73 9.72
N ALA A 229 3.27 -11.77 9.90
CA ALA A 229 3.70 -13.15 10.03
C ALA A 229 4.42 -13.69 8.77
N LYS A 230 4.30 -13.04 7.64
CA LYS A 230 5.03 -13.38 6.40
C LYS A 230 6.54 -13.18 6.54
N PHE A 231 6.97 -12.24 7.41
CA PHE A 231 8.38 -12.04 7.73
C PHE A 231 8.85 -13.07 8.76
N THR A 232 9.38 -14.17 8.28
CA THR A 232 9.86 -15.29 9.08
C THR A 232 11.26 -15.01 9.67
N SER A 233 11.71 -15.88 10.59
CA SER A 233 13.08 -15.83 11.11
C SER A 233 14.13 -15.99 10.01
N SER A 234 13.87 -16.85 9.02
CA SER A 234 14.76 -17.07 7.86
C SER A 234 14.92 -15.80 7.01
N PHE A 235 13.86 -14.99 6.88
CA PHE A 235 13.94 -13.69 6.22
C PHE A 235 14.84 -12.72 7.03
N ASP A 236 14.65 -12.64 8.33
CA ASP A 236 15.46 -11.79 9.21
C ASP A 236 16.94 -12.19 9.15
N GLU A 237 17.23 -13.50 9.09
CA GLU A 237 18.58 -14.04 9.13
C GLU A 237 19.40 -13.65 7.89
N VAL A 238 18.78 -13.56 6.70
CA VAL A 238 19.45 -13.08 5.50
C VAL A 238 20.07 -11.70 5.71
N PHE A 239 19.33 -10.78 6.32
CA PHE A 239 19.86 -9.42 6.54
C PHE A 239 20.80 -9.35 7.74
N ARG A 240 20.65 -10.23 8.74
CA ARG A 240 21.62 -10.31 9.86
C ARG A 240 22.97 -10.87 9.41
N SER A 241 22.99 -11.83 8.48
CA SER A 241 24.25 -12.32 7.91
C SER A 241 25.02 -11.25 7.13
N GLU A 242 24.30 -10.26 6.58
CA GLU A 242 24.88 -9.07 5.95
C GLU A 242 25.21 -7.95 6.97
N GLY A 243 25.16 -8.22 8.26
CA GLY A 243 25.48 -7.27 9.34
C GLY A 243 24.36 -6.27 9.68
N ALA A 244 23.17 -6.40 9.09
CA ALA A 244 22.06 -5.51 9.39
C ALA A 244 21.29 -5.93 10.65
N GLN A 245 20.95 -4.96 11.48
CA GLN A 245 20.05 -5.16 12.62
C GLN A 245 18.60 -5.06 12.17
N VAL A 246 17.81 -6.12 12.37
CA VAL A 246 16.37 -6.11 12.07
C VAL A 246 15.61 -5.42 13.18
N LEU A 247 14.96 -4.30 12.84
CA LEU A 247 14.12 -3.51 13.71
C LEU A 247 12.65 -3.78 13.41
N ARG A 248 11.91 -4.26 14.42
CA ARG A 248 10.45 -4.39 14.30
C ARG A 248 9.78 -3.10 14.76
N THR A 249 8.81 -2.62 13.99
CA THR A 249 8.07 -1.41 14.36
C THR A 249 7.42 -1.59 15.73
N PRO A 250 7.51 -0.60 16.64
CA PRO A 250 6.88 -0.72 17.95
C PRO A 250 5.37 -0.89 17.81
N ILE A 251 4.79 -1.79 18.61
CA ILE A 251 3.34 -2.01 18.64
C ILE A 251 2.62 -0.67 18.93
N ARG A 252 1.65 -0.32 18.11
CA ARG A 252 0.88 0.95 18.18
C ARG A 252 1.67 2.22 17.89
N ALA A 253 2.76 2.12 17.14
CA ALA A 253 3.48 3.28 16.62
C ALA A 253 3.24 3.45 15.11
N PRO A 254 2.07 4.00 14.69
CA PRO A 254 1.69 4.08 13.27
C PRO A 254 2.68 4.88 12.43
N LYS A 255 3.45 5.77 13.04
CA LYS A 255 4.48 6.56 12.35
C LYS A 255 5.79 5.80 12.12
N ALA A 256 5.93 4.59 12.66
CA ALA A 256 7.18 3.85 12.58
C ALA A 256 7.46 3.36 11.15
N ASN A 257 6.42 2.98 10.39
CA ASN A 257 6.52 2.56 8.99
C ASN A 257 5.91 3.58 8.00
N ALA A 258 5.84 4.86 8.42
CA ALA A 258 5.15 5.91 7.66
C ALA A 258 5.72 6.11 6.25
N TYR A 259 6.97 5.76 5.99
CA TYR A 259 7.57 5.84 4.67
C TYR A 259 7.04 4.78 3.72
N ALA A 260 6.95 3.54 4.18
CA ALA A 260 6.37 2.44 3.42
C ALA A 260 4.87 2.66 3.20
N GLU A 261 4.12 3.02 4.24
CA GLU A 261 2.70 3.34 4.15
C GLU A 261 2.42 4.47 3.14
N ARG A 262 3.22 5.54 3.16
CA ARG A 262 3.09 6.67 2.23
C ARG A 262 3.35 6.24 0.79
N TRP A 263 4.36 5.40 0.56
CA TRP A 263 4.63 4.89 -0.78
C TRP A 263 3.47 4.03 -1.29
N VAL A 264 2.93 3.14 -0.45
CA VAL A 264 1.75 2.34 -0.80
C VAL A 264 0.56 3.22 -1.18
N GLN A 265 0.29 4.28 -0.40
CA GLN A 265 -0.76 5.25 -0.73
C GLN A 265 -0.49 5.93 -2.07
N THR A 266 0.76 6.32 -2.32
CA THR A 266 1.17 7.00 -3.55
C THR A 266 1.01 6.10 -4.78
N VAL A 267 1.55 4.87 -4.76
CA VAL A 267 1.41 3.94 -5.90
C VAL A 267 -0.04 3.55 -6.17
N ARG A 268 -0.87 3.47 -5.13
CA ARG A 268 -2.31 3.25 -5.30
C ARG A 268 -2.97 4.43 -6.00
N ALA A 269 -2.83 5.62 -5.44
CA ALA A 269 -3.49 6.83 -5.93
C ALA A 269 -3.04 7.21 -7.36
N GLU A 270 -1.75 7.07 -7.67
CA GLU A 270 -1.19 7.50 -8.94
C GLU A 270 -1.23 6.41 -10.03
N CYS A 271 -1.34 5.12 -9.65
CA CYS A 271 -1.22 4.03 -10.62
C CYS A 271 -2.30 2.93 -10.44
N LEU A 272 -2.32 2.25 -9.29
CA LEU A 272 -3.07 1.00 -9.16
C LEU A 272 -4.59 1.20 -9.12
N ASP A 273 -5.07 2.30 -8.54
CA ASP A 273 -6.50 2.62 -8.49
C ASP A 273 -7.10 2.94 -9.87
N TRP A 274 -6.24 3.24 -10.83
CA TRP A 274 -6.60 3.56 -12.22
C TRP A 274 -6.36 2.40 -13.19
N THR A 275 -5.88 1.25 -12.69
CA THR A 275 -5.49 0.12 -13.52
C THR A 275 -6.23 -1.15 -13.11
N LEU A 276 -6.83 -1.84 -14.09
CA LEU A 276 -7.38 -3.17 -13.87
C LEU A 276 -6.28 -4.22 -14.05
N VAL A 277 -5.90 -4.90 -12.99
CA VAL A 277 -4.81 -5.88 -12.99
C VAL A 277 -5.32 -7.24 -13.46
N LEU A 278 -4.74 -7.77 -14.56
CA LEU A 278 -5.12 -9.08 -15.12
C LEU A 278 -4.55 -10.25 -14.32
N GLY A 279 -3.33 -10.09 -13.82
CA GLY A 279 -2.61 -11.13 -13.10
C GLY A 279 -1.17 -10.71 -12.77
N ARG A 280 -0.40 -11.64 -12.22
CA ARG A 280 0.96 -11.41 -11.71
C ARG A 280 1.89 -10.75 -12.72
N ARG A 281 2.00 -11.29 -13.94
CA ARG A 281 2.91 -10.74 -14.97
C ARG A 281 2.50 -9.32 -15.38
N HIS A 282 1.21 -9.04 -15.43
CA HIS A 282 0.71 -7.71 -15.74
C HIS A 282 1.01 -6.73 -14.61
N LEU A 283 0.81 -7.12 -13.35
CA LEU A 283 1.15 -6.30 -12.18
C LEU A 283 2.65 -5.97 -12.13
N LEU A 284 3.52 -6.96 -12.38
CA LEU A 284 4.96 -6.75 -12.43
C LEU A 284 5.37 -5.71 -13.49
N ARG A 285 4.76 -5.74 -14.69
CA ARG A 285 5.02 -4.75 -15.73
C ARG A 285 4.57 -3.34 -15.33
N ILE A 286 3.38 -3.23 -14.72
CA ILE A 286 2.84 -1.96 -14.23
C ILE A 286 3.76 -1.38 -13.16
N LEU A 287 4.08 -2.18 -12.14
CA LEU A 287 4.94 -1.75 -11.04
C LEU A 287 6.35 -1.43 -11.51
N GLY A 288 6.92 -2.21 -12.44
CA GLY A 288 8.23 -1.94 -13.01
C GLY A 288 8.29 -0.61 -13.76
N ALA A 289 7.25 -0.26 -14.53
CA ALA A 289 7.15 1.04 -15.19
C ALA A 289 6.97 2.18 -14.16
N TYR A 290 6.06 1.99 -13.19
CA TYR A 290 5.80 2.98 -12.15
C TYR A 290 7.01 3.24 -11.26
N VAL A 291 7.71 2.19 -10.80
CA VAL A 291 8.89 2.32 -9.92
C VAL A 291 10.05 3.02 -10.63
N ARG A 292 10.26 2.76 -11.92
CA ARG A 292 11.23 3.52 -12.70
C ARG A 292 10.87 5.01 -12.74
N HIS A 293 9.63 5.33 -13.06
CA HIS A 293 9.13 6.71 -13.02
C HIS A 293 9.32 7.34 -11.64
N TYR A 294 8.89 6.65 -10.58
CA TYR A 294 8.99 7.09 -9.20
C TYR A 294 10.44 7.39 -8.78
N ASN A 295 11.38 6.52 -9.13
CA ASN A 295 12.78 6.65 -8.75
C ASN A 295 13.56 7.67 -9.60
N GLN A 296 13.23 7.80 -10.89
CA GLN A 296 14.08 8.52 -11.84
C GLN A 296 13.48 9.83 -12.35
N GLN A 297 12.17 9.98 -12.32
CA GLN A 297 11.49 11.13 -12.95
C GLN A 297 10.59 11.93 -11.98
N ARG A 298 10.09 11.28 -10.93
CA ARG A 298 9.14 11.91 -10.04
C ARG A 298 9.83 12.77 -8.96
N PRO A 299 9.59 14.11 -8.89
CA PRO A 299 10.14 14.95 -7.84
C PRO A 299 9.52 14.63 -6.47
N HIS A 300 10.33 14.64 -5.41
CA HIS A 300 9.92 14.32 -4.05
C HIS A 300 10.10 15.52 -3.11
N ARG A 301 9.02 15.94 -2.45
CA ARG A 301 9.08 17.02 -1.44
C ARG A 301 10.09 16.75 -0.32
N GLY A 302 10.18 15.49 0.10
CA GLY A 302 11.11 15.07 1.16
C GLY A 302 12.58 15.06 0.75
N LEU A 303 12.88 15.27 -0.54
CA LEU A 303 14.21 15.36 -1.14
C LEU A 303 14.46 16.73 -1.79
N ALA A 304 13.82 17.79 -1.28
CA ALA A 304 13.89 19.15 -1.86
C ALA A 304 13.57 19.17 -3.38
N LEU A 305 12.58 18.39 -3.79
CA LEU A 305 12.13 18.18 -5.18
C LEU A 305 13.12 17.38 -6.07
N ALA A 306 14.20 16.85 -5.52
CA ALA A 306 15.06 15.90 -6.24
C ALA A 306 14.33 14.55 -6.46
N VAL A 307 14.84 13.75 -7.41
CA VAL A 307 14.40 12.37 -7.65
C VAL A 307 15.24 11.40 -6.80
N PRO A 308 14.70 10.25 -6.41
CA PRO A 308 15.42 9.25 -5.59
C PRO A 308 16.71 8.73 -6.23
N GLN A 309 16.74 8.61 -7.55
CA GLN A 309 17.87 8.12 -8.33
C GLN A 309 18.11 9.08 -9.50
N PRO A 310 18.86 10.20 -9.26
CA PRO A 310 19.22 11.10 -10.33
C PRO A 310 20.01 10.35 -11.41
N GLN A 311 19.64 10.52 -12.64
CA GLN A 311 20.50 10.16 -13.76
C GLN A 311 21.59 11.24 -13.86
N GLU A 312 22.80 10.87 -14.22
CA GLU A 312 23.84 11.88 -14.48
C GLU A 312 23.31 12.89 -15.48
N PRO A 313 23.43 14.20 -15.19
CA PRO A 313 22.96 15.20 -16.11
C PRO A 313 23.72 14.99 -17.44
N SER A 314 22.98 14.70 -18.48
CA SER A 314 23.55 14.79 -19.84
C SER A 314 24.11 16.20 -19.98
N SER A 315 25.42 16.33 -20.15
CA SER A 315 26.21 17.57 -20.02
C SER A 315 25.99 18.59 -21.15
N THR A 316 24.78 18.70 -21.63
CA THR A 316 24.38 19.75 -22.56
C THR A 316 23.70 20.88 -21.81
N LEU A 317 24.38 22.04 -21.70
CA LEU A 317 23.78 23.33 -21.37
C LEU A 317 22.56 23.51 -22.28
N HIS A 318 21.37 23.35 -21.73
CA HIS A 318 20.14 23.37 -22.48
C HIS A 318 19.73 24.83 -22.69
N SER A 319 19.85 25.30 -23.92
CA SER A 319 18.95 26.35 -24.42
C SER A 319 17.51 25.87 -24.22
N PRO A 320 16.51 26.77 -24.05
CA PRO A 320 15.11 26.37 -23.89
C PRO A 320 14.65 25.63 -25.16
N GLY A 321 14.85 24.30 -25.17
CA GLY A 321 14.45 23.41 -26.25
C GLY A 321 12.96 23.05 -26.16
N MET A 322 12.44 22.43 -27.23
CA MET A 322 11.09 21.90 -27.22
C MET A 322 10.91 20.88 -26.11
N VAL A 323 9.81 20.98 -25.35
CA VAL A 323 9.45 20.02 -24.32
C VAL A 323 8.76 18.82 -24.98
N GLY A 324 9.38 17.66 -24.88
CA GLY A 324 8.78 16.39 -25.27
C GLY A 324 8.00 15.78 -24.11
N ARG A 325 6.95 15.03 -24.44
CA ARG A 325 6.15 14.25 -23.50
C ARG A 325 6.22 12.76 -23.84
N ARG A 326 6.49 11.94 -22.86
CA ARG A 326 6.46 10.49 -22.96
C ARG A 326 5.33 9.94 -22.08
N ASP A 327 4.42 9.21 -22.69
CA ASP A 327 3.29 8.61 -22.00
C ASP A 327 3.61 7.18 -21.57
N LEU A 328 3.41 6.89 -20.29
CA LEU A 328 3.57 5.56 -19.71
C LEU A 328 2.22 4.99 -19.27
N LEU A 329 2.12 3.66 -19.24
CA LEU A 329 0.94 2.92 -18.78
C LEU A 329 -0.35 3.34 -19.52
N GLY A 330 -0.23 3.60 -20.82
CA GLY A 330 -1.35 4.01 -21.66
C GLY A 330 -1.85 5.43 -21.37
N GLY A 331 -0.94 6.35 -21.09
CA GLY A 331 -1.26 7.75 -20.79
C GLY A 331 -1.76 7.98 -19.37
N LEU A 332 -1.46 7.08 -18.44
CA LEU A 332 -1.75 7.28 -17.01
C LEU A 332 -0.70 8.18 -16.36
N ILE A 333 0.56 8.05 -16.81
CA ILE A 333 1.69 8.82 -16.32
C ILE A 333 2.32 9.54 -17.49
N HIS A 334 2.68 10.80 -17.29
CA HIS A 334 3.34 11.65 -18.27
C HIS A 334 4.72 12.04 -17.75
N GLU A 335 5.75 11.75 -18.53
CA GLU A 335 7.12 12.20 -18.29
C GLU A 335 7.45 13.30 -19.30
N TYR A 336 8.09 14.36 -18.82
CA TYR A 336 8.48 15.49 -19.65
C TYR A 336 9.99 15.55 -19.73
N HIS A 337 10.53 15.76 -20.93
CA HIS A 337 11.95 15.87 -21.19
C HIS A 337 12.23 16.95 -22.23
N THR A 338 13.43 17.48 -22.21
CA THR A 338 13.88 18.41 -23.27
C THR A 338 14.26 17.59 -24.50
N VAL A 339 13.75 17.98 -25.67
CA VAL A 339 14.15 17.42 -26.94
C VAL A 339 15.33 18.20 -27.45
N ALA A 340 16.44 17.52 -27.77
CA ALA A 340 17.56 18.16 -28.46
C ALA A 340 17.08 18.67 -29.82
N ALA A 341 17.43 19.89 -30.17
CA ALA A 341 17.16 20.49 -31.47
C ALA A 341 17.95 19.81 -32.58
#